data_269512e6af57d91c466a0bed7681572a
#
_entry.id   269512e6af57d91c466a0bed7681572a
#
_cell.length_a   1.000
_cell.length_b   1.000
_cell.length_c   1.000
_cell.angle_alpha   90.00
_cell.angle_beta   90.00
_cell.angle_gamma   90.00
#
_symmetry.space_group_name_H-M   'P 1'
#
loop_
_entity.id
_entity.type
_entity.pdbx_description
1 polymer ?
#
loop_
_entity_poly.entity_id
_entity_poly.type
_entity_poly.pdbx_seq_one_letter_code
_entity_poly.pdbx_strand_id
1 'polypeptide(L)'
;MTKEKIAFIVVRYGKDINGGAEYHCRMLAERLVNDYDVEVLTTCVKNYVTGDNEYPEGEEVLNGVLVRRFYSDPVEPDLHKSYVRQAAPAKTWRHFLYRCRLLKPLSYVKPIWHYKEQEEIKALNSQVFYSSSMYAFIRENKASYRAFIPLSFFPHTYYTALYAPEKTILIPTMHNNGSSFRSIITSVFSEVAYIGFNIEAEQKLVENIVGKPLAAHGIISVGIEKTKAADWEQTKVKYNLPEDYLLYVGRIDAIKLNNIVEYFLSYKKKYVDSRLKLVLVGGIFGKTVEHPDIIYTGFVDDAEKVAIQLNAKVIVNPSRYESLSLILLETMSEGKAMLVNGRCNVLREHCEKSNYAALYYMNRRDFMRKLHHLENSETLRQQMGEKGRHYVQENYNWEMIIGRMKNVIQMLS
;
A
#
# COMPACT_ATOMS: atom_id res chain seq x y z
N MET A 1 -13.99 12.22 30.82
CA MET A 1 -12.54 12.24 30.67
C MET A 1 -12.22 12.85 29.32
N THR A 2 -11.25 13.74 29.24
CA THR A 2 -10.76 14.25 27.95
C THR A 2 -10.08 13.12 27.19
N LYS A 3 -10.39 12.96 25.91
CA LYS A 3 -9.75 11.95 25.06
C LYS A 3 -8.25 12.25 24.90
N GLU A 4 -7.41 11.21 24.93
CA GLU A 4 -5.99 11.36 24.62
C GLU A 4 -5.82 11.74 23.13
N LYS A 5 -4.88 12.63 22.87
CA LYS A 5 -4.62 13.12 21.51
C LYS A 5 -3.62 12.23 20.79
N ILE A 6 -3.95 11.81 19.58
CA ILE A 6 -3.08 11.03 18.69
C ILE A 6 -3.00 11.68 17.32
N ALA A 7 -1.86 11.57 16.64
CA ALA A 7 -1.70 12.09 15.28
C ALA A 7 -1.31 10.99 14.28
N PHE A 8 -2.09 10.83 13.25
CA PHE A 8 -1.67 10.13 12.04
C PHE A 8 -0.85 11.06 11.14
N ILE A 9 0.15 10.52 10.47
CA ILE A 9 1.00 11.31 9.57
C ILE A 9 1.11 10.61 8.22
N VAL A 10 0.69 11.30 7.18
CA VAL A 10 0.68 10.77 5.82
C VAL A 10 0.93 11.88 4.80
N VAL A 11 1.52 11.56 3.65
CA VAL A 11 1.90 12.59 2.67
C VAL A 11 0.71 13.34 2.08
N ARG A 12 -0.44 12.69 1.93
CA ARG A 12 -1.69 13.27 1.38
C ARG A 12 -2.90 12.73 2.13
N TYR A 13 -3.89 13.57 2.37
CA TYR A 13 -5.14 13.17 3.01
C TYR A 13 -6.32 13.98 2.47
N GLY A 14 -7.45 13.31 2.15
CA GLY A 14 -8.66 13.96 1.63
C GLY A 14 -9.62 12.97 1.01
N LYS A 15 -10.84 13.43 0.69
CA LYS A 15 -11.88 12.61 0.06
C LYS A 15 -11.49 12.16 -1.35
N ASP A 16 -10.80 13.05 -2.08
CA ASP A 16 -10.39 12.83 -3.48
C ASP A 16 -9.01 12.20 -3.60
N ILE A 17 -8.41 11.79 -2.48
CA ILE A 17 -7.07 11.21 -2.47
C ILE A 17 -7.16 9.70 -2.63
N ASN A 18 -6.54 9.19 -3.69
CA ASN A 18 -6.48 7.78 -4.03
C ASN A 18 -5.06 7.23 -3.88
N GLY A 19 -4.87 6.39 -2.89
CA GLY A 19 -3.61 5.71 -2.61
C GLY A 19 -3.81 4.71 -1.49
N GLY A 20 -3.14 3.56 -1.53
CA GLY A 20 -3.33 2.49 -0.55
C GLY A 20 -2.98 2.92 0.87
N ALA A 21 -1.89 3.66 1.06
CA ALA A 21 -1.45 4.14 2.37
C ALA A 21 -2.35 5.27 2.87
N GLU A 22 -2.76 6.19 2.00
CA GLU A 22 -3.67 7.29 2.31
C GLU A 22 -5.06 6.75 2.70
N TYR A 23 -5.57 5.76 1.95
CA TYR A 23 -6.82 5.08 2.28
C TYR A 23 -6.71 4.35 3.62
N HIS A 24 -5.61 3.62 3.87
CA HIS A 24 -5.35 2.94 5.14
C HIS A 24 -5.32 3.93 6.31
N CYS A 25 -4.62 5.07 6.16
CA CYS A 25 -4.60 6.15 7.14
C CYS A 25 -6.02 6.64 7.46
N ARG A 26 -6.81 6.95 6.42
CA ARG A 26 -8.18 7.45 6.58
C ARG A 26 -9.06 6.45 7.32
N MET A 27 -9.01 5.19 6.93
CA MET A 27 -9.82 4.13 7.55
C MET A 27 -9.51 3.93 9.04
N LEU A 28 -8.25 4.02 9.45
CA LEU A 28 -7.86 3.94 10.86
C LEU A 28 -8.25 5.22 11.62
N ALA A 29 -7.91 6.39 11.07
CA ALA A 29 -8.16 7.67 11.71
C ALA A 29 -9.66 7.90 11.99
N GLU A 30 -10.51 7.71 10.99
CA GLU A 30 -11.96 7.91 11.11
C GLU A 30 -12.62 6.95 12.10
N ARG A 31 -12.05 5.77 12.38
CA ARG A 31 -12.61 4.82 13.34
C ARG A 31 -12.15 5.04 14.77
N LEU A 32 -10.99 5.67 14.93
CA LEU A 32 -10.45 5.96 16.26
C LEU A 32 -10.97 7.23 16.88
N VAL A 33 -11.73 8.08 16.15
CA VAL A 33 -12.32 9.33 16.67
C VAL A 33 -13.29 9.10 17.84
N ASN A 34 -13.86 7.91 17.95
CA ASN A 34 -14.72 7.59 19.08
C ASN A 34 -13.95 7.41 20.39
N ASP A 35 -12.70 6.97 20.33
CA ASP A 35 -11.84 6.64 21.47
C ASP A 35 -10.81 7.73 21.76
N TYR A 36 -10.31 8.43 20.74
CA TYR A 36 -9.22 9.40 20.81
C TYR A 36 -9.61 10.76 20.20
N ASP A 37 -8.86 11.80 20.58
CA ASP A 37 -8.81 13.06 19.84
C ASP A 37 -7.83 12.87 18.67
N VAL A 38 -8.38 12.64 17.48
CA VAL A 38 -7.61 12.22 16.31
C VAL A 38 -7.30 13.39 15.41
N GLU A 39 -6.02 13.62 15.17
CA GLU A 39 -5.51 14.57 14.20
C GLU A 39 -4.76 13.88 13.07
N VAL A 40 -4.85 14.40 11.85
CA VAL A 40 -4.01 13.99 10.71
C VAL A 40 -3.12 15.14 10.29
N LEU A 41 -1.81 14.94 10.38
CA LEU A 41 -0.80 15.87 9.87
C LEU A 41 -0.44 15.44 8.44
N THR A 42 -0.64 16.34 7.48
CA THR A 42 -0.45 16.03 6.06
C THR A 42 0.08 17.23 5.29
N THR A 43 0.48 17.03 4.03
CA THR A 43 0.89 18.13 3.16
C THR A 43 -0.28 18.75 2.39
N CYS A 44 -0.06 19.92 1.79
CA CYS A 44 -1.00 20.57 0.88
C CYS A 44 -1.02 19.94 -0.53
N VAL A 45 -0.23 18.90 -0.76
CA VAL A 45 -0.11 18.25 -2.07
C VAL A 45 -1.33 17.35 -2.34
N LYS A 46 -1.96 17.53 -3.52
CA LYS A 46 -3.03 16.64 -3.99
C LYS A 46 -2.50 15.64 -5.02
N ASN A 47 -1.76 16.12 -6.02
CA ASN A 47 -1.24 15.28 -7.09
C ASN A 47 0.14 14.70 -6.73
N TYR A 48 0.22 13.37 -6.67
CA TYR A 48 1.46 12.66 -6.35
C TYR A 48 2.58 12.88 -7.37
N VAL A 49 2.24 13.18 -8.63
CA VAL A 49 3.21 13.31 -9.73
C VAL A 49 3.80 14.69 -9.77
N THR A 50 2.98 15.74 -9.68
CA THR A 50 3.43 17.13 -9.72
C THR A 50 4.03 17.58 -8.39
N GLY A 51 3.45 17.13 -7.28
CA GLY A 51 3.89 17.55 -5.94
C GLY A 51 3.51 18.99 -5.57
N ASP A 52 2.61 19.60 -6.34
CA ASP A 52 2.16 20.97 -6.11
C ASP A 52 1.28 21.10 -4.87
N ASN A 53 1.40 22.22 -4.15
CA ASN A 53 0.55 22.54 -3.01
C ASN A 53 -0.83 23.03 -3.49
N GLU A 54 -1.71 22.08 -3.85
CA GLU A 54 -3.04 22.37 -4.40
C GLU A 54 -4.11 22.61 -3.32
N TYR A 55 -3.93 22.04 -2.12
CA TYR A 55 -4.78 22.33 -0.96
C TYR A 55 -4.28 23.58 -0.21
N PRO A 56 -5.19 24.38 0.41
CA PRO A 56 -4.77 25.44 1.30
C PRO A 56 -4.11 24.88 2.57
N GLU A 57 -3.15 25.64 3.10
CA GLU A 57 -2.60 25.40 4.44
C GLU A 57 -3.64 25.72 5.51
N GLY A 58 -3.60 25.02 6.64
CA GLY A 58 -4.48 25.25 7.77
C GLY A 58 -5.19 23.99 8.25
N GLU A 59 -6.35 24.18 8.85
CA GLU A 59 -7.12 23.12 9.52
C GLU A 59 -8.49 22.95 8.88
N GLU A 60 -8.92 21.70 8.76
CA GLU A 60 -10.28 21.34 8.38
C GLU A 60 -10.73 20.09 9.15
N VAL A 61 -12.02 19.86 9.27
CA VAL A 61 -12.56 18.63 9.88
C VAL A 61 -13.17 17.77 8.78
N LEU A 62 -12.64 16.55 8.61
CA LEU A 62 -13.16 15.56 7.67
C LEU A 62 -13.59 14.30 8.42
N ASN A 63 -14.87 13.97 8.37
CA ASN A 63 -15.45 12.79 9.03
C ASN A 63 -15.09 12.67 10.54
N GLY A 64 -15.06 13.81 11.25
CA GLY A 64 -14.73 13.88 12.67
C GLY A 64 -13.21 13.91 12.98
N VAL A 65 -12.36 13.82 11.98
CA VAL A 65 -10.90 13.90 12.11
C VAL A 65 -10.46 15.35 11.85
N LEU A 66 -9.65 15.92 12.75
CA LEU A 66 -8.99 17.21 12.52
C LEU A 66 -7.82 17.01 11.55
N VAL A 67 -7.88 17.61 10.38
CA VAL A 67 -6.82 17.55 9.36
C VAL A 67 -6.05 18.86 9.36
N ARG A 68 -4.76 18.78 9.65
CA ARG A 68 -3.83 19.92 9.59
C ARG A 68 -2.91 19.77 8.40
N ARG A 69 -2.97 20.76 7.50
CA ARG A 69 -2.18 20.80 6.27
C ARG A 69 -1.01 21.76 6.37
N PHE A 70 0.12 21.32 5.86
CA PHE A 70 1.36 22.08 5.81
C PHE A 70 1.85 22.17 4.36
N TYR A 71 2.41 23.30 3.96
CA TYR A 71 3.06 23.40 2.66
C TYR A 71 4.23 22.44 2.55
N SER A 72 4.35 21.78 1.40
CA SER A 72 5.58 21.13 0.99
C SER A 72 6.57 22.18 0.54
N ASP A 73 7.81 22.04 0.98
CA ASP A 73 8.90 22.93 0.59
C ASP A 73 9.19 22.79 -0.91
N PRO A 74 9.63 23.86 -1.59
CA PRO A 74 9.96 23.80 -3.02
C PRO A 74 11.04 22.76 -3.33
N VAL A 75 10.86 22.03 -4.42
CA VAL A 75 11.81 21.02 -4.90
C VAL A 75 12.54 21.53 -6.14
N GLU A 76 13.86 21.42 -6.09
CA GLU A 76 14.71 21.62 -7.27
C GLU A 76 15.03 20.26 -7.92
N PRO A 77 14.44 19.94 -9.09
CA PRO A 77 14.52 18.59 -9.68
C PRO A 77 15.95 18.12 -9.96
N ASP A 78 16.83 19.01 -10.40
CA ASP A 78 18.21 18.65 -10.71
C ASP A 78 19.06 18.44 -9.46
N LEU A 79 18.82 19.23 -8.43
CA LEU A 79 19.43 19.06 -7.11
C LEU A 79 18.98 17.74 -6.48
N HIS A 80 17.68 17.42 -6.54
CA HIS A 80 17.14 16.14 -6.11
C HIS A 80 17.83 14.97 -6.82
N LYS A 81 17.92 14.99 -8.16
CA LYS A 81 18.61 13.96 -8.93
C LYS A 81 20.07 13.80 -8.50
N SER A 82 20.75 14.91 -8.22
CA SER A 82 22.14 14.91 -7.74
C SER A 82 22.26 14.20 -6.39
N TYR A 83 21.43 14.55 -5.41
CA TYR A 83 21.43 13.93 -4.08
C TYR A 83 21.08 12.43 -4.14
N VAL A 84 20.08 12.05 -4.93
CA VAL A 84 19.72 10.63 -5.15
C VAL A 84 20.90 9.86 -5.74
N ARG A 85 21.66 10.44 -6.67
CA ARG A 85 22.87 9.83 -7.25
C ARG A 85 23.98 9.66 -6.21
N GLN A 86 24.22 10.67 -5.37
CA GLN A 86 25.23 10.63 -4.31
C GLN A 86 24.88 9.58 -3.23
N ALA A 87 23.61 9.41 -2.90
CA ALA A 87 23.11 8.42 -1.95
C ALA A 87 23.06 6.98 -2.51
N ALA A 88 23.03 6.81 -3.83
CA ALA A 88 22.84 5.53 -4.49
C ALA A 88 23.83 4.40 -4.07
N PRO A 89 25.13 4.65 -3.80
CA PRO A 89 26.08 3.60 -3.41
C PRO A 89 25.66 2.83 -2.16
N ALA A 90 25.15 3.50 -1.11
CA ALA A 90 24.71 2.87 0.14
C ALA A 90 23.58 1.88 -0.12
N LYS A 91 22.54 2.34 -0.81
CA LYS A 91 21.38 1.51 -1.19
C LYS A 91 21.79 0.32 -2.07
N THR A 92 22.64 0.55 -3.05
CA THR A 92 23.11 -0.50 -3.98
C THR A 92 23.92 -1.58 -3.26
N TRP A 93 24.82 -1.18 -2.37
CA TRP A 93 25.62 -2.08 -1.56
C TRP A 93 24.74 -2.93 -0.62
N ARG A 94 23.80 -2.32 0.09
CA ARG A 94 22.87 -3.04 0.96
C ARG A 94 21.98 -4.02 0.18
N HIS A 95 21.49 -3.62 -1.00
CA HIS A 95 20.71 -4.50 -1.85
C HIS A 95 21.54 -5.67 -2.38
N PHE A 96 22.80 -5.46 -2.73
CA PHE A 96 23.72 -6.53 -3.10
C PHE A 96 23.92 -7.53 -1.96
N LEU A 97 24.23 -7.06 -0.76
CA LEU A 97 24.37 -7.92 0.43
C LEU A 97 23.07 -8.70 0.74
N TYR A 98 21.91 -8.06 0.59
CA TYR A 98 20.63 -8.74 0.74
C TYR A 98 20.45 -9.89 -0.28
N ARG A 99 20.78 -9.66 -1.53
CA ARG A 99 20.72 -10.70 -2.57
C ARG A 99 21.68 -11.87 -2.30
N CYS A 100 22.83 -11.58 -1.71
CA CYS A 100 23.80 -12.58 -1.26
C CYS A 100 23.41 -13.25 0.07
N ARG A 101 22.29 -12.86 0.70
CA ARG A 101 21.84 -13.28 2.05
C ARG A 101 22.82 -12.92 3.16
N LEU A 102 23.69 -11.96 2.93
CA LEU A 102 24.70 -11.50 3.90
C LEU A 102 24.24 -10.29 4.73
N LEU A 103 23.25 -9.54 4.30
CA LEU A 103 22.83 -8.31 4.97
C LEU A 103 22.36 -8.57 6.41
N LYS A 104 21.46 -9.55 6.62
CA LYS A 104 20.94 -9.90 7.93
C LYS A 104 22.04 -10.40 8.90
N PRO A 105 22.89 -11.40 8.55
CA PRO A 105 23.99 -11.81 9.45
C PRO A 105 24.98 -10.68 9.76
N LEU A 106 25.34 -9.81 8.81
CA LEU A 106 26.20 -8.67 9.07
C LEU A 106 25.55 -7.64 10.00
N SER A 107 24.23 -7.50 9.98
CA SER A 107 23.49 -6.62 10.88
C SER A 107 23.53 -7.07 12.36
N TYR A 108 23.87 -8.34 12.65
CA TYR A 108 24.11 -8.78 14.02
C TYR A 108 25.44 -8.27 14.59
N VAL A 109 26.42 -8.01 13.72
CA VAL A 109 27.73 -7.46 14.11
C VAL A 109 27.67 -5.93 14.14
N LYS A 110 27.06 -5.32 13.14
CA LYS A 110 26.89 -3.86 13.04
C LYS A 110 25.46 -3.53 12.58
N PRO A 111 24.51 -3.37 13.51
CA PRO A 111 23.08 -3.20 13.18
C PRO A 111 22.80 -1.93 12.39
N ILE A 112 23.40 -0.82 12.78
CA ILE A 112 23.19 0.49 12.15
C ILE A 112 24.42 0.86 11.29
N TRP A 113 24.15 1.12 10.03
CA TRP A 113 25.17 1.42 9.03
C TRP A 113 25.01 2.86 8.55
N HIS A 114 25.87 3.75 9.04
CA HIS A 114 25.84 5.17 8.70
C HIS A 114 26.53 5.53 7.36
N TYR A 115 26.73 4.54 6.49
CA TYR A 115 27.35 4.78 5.18
C TYR A 115 26.46 5.64 4.29
N LYS A 116 26.95 6.80 3.89
CA LYS A 116 26.21 7.78 3.08
C LYS A 116 24.92 8.30 3.72
N GLU A 117 24.82 8.31 5.03
CA GLU A 117 23.63 8.76 5.76
C GLU A 117 23.25 10.20 5.43
N GLN A 118 24.24 11.12 5.43
CA GLN A 118 24.00 12.53 5.14
C GLN A 118 23.49 12.76 3.72
N GLU A 119 24.02 12.00 2.75
CA GLU A 119 23.54 12.04 1.37
C GLU A 119 22.14 11.45 1.23
N GLU A 120 21.83 10.41 1.99
CA GLU A 120 20.46 9.84 2.03
C GLU A 120 19.46 10.81 2.66
N ILE A 121 19.85 11.54 3.72
CA ILE A 121 19.02 12.59 4.35
C ILE A 121 18.80 13.75 3.35
N LYS A 122 19.85 14.22 2.64
CA LYS A 122 19.69 15.25 1.60
C LYS A 122 18.74 14.80 0.50
N ALA A 123 18.86 13.53 0.05
CA ALA A 123 17.96 12.98 -0.94
C ALA A 123 16.53 12.79 -0.41
N LEU A 124 16.36 12.56 0.88
CA LEU A 124 15.06 12.49 1.54
C LEU A 124 14.41 13.88 1.61
N ASN A 125 15.17 14.88 2.04
CA ASN A 125 14.70 16.28 2.22
C ASN A 125 14.38 17.00 0.90
N SER A 126 14.89 16.52 -0.21
CA SER A 126 14.60 17.07 -1.55
C SER A 126 13.40 16.40 -2.23
N GLN A 127 12.59 15.63 -1.52
CA GLN A 127 11.37 15.00 -2.09
C GLN A 127 10.18 15.97 -2.06
N VAL A 128 9.25 15.77 -2.99
CA VAL A 128 8.04 16.60 -3.16
C VAL A 128 7.08 16.64 -1.94
N PHE A 129 7.28 15.79 -0.96
CA PHE A 129 6.48 15.76 0.27
C PHE A 129 7.26 16.19 1.52
N TYR A 130 8.42 16.81 1.34
CA TYR A 130 9.18 17.38 2.44
C TYR A 130 8.50 18.67 2.91
N SER A 131 8.28 18.80 4.22
CA SER A 131 7.63 19.95 4.83
C SER A 131 8.32 20.32 6.13
N SER A 132 9.18 21.33 6.09
CA SER A 132 9.92 21.80 7.25
C SER A 132 9.00 22.31 8.37
N SER A 133 7.89 22.97 8.00
CA SER A 133 6.89 23.48 8.96
C SER A 133 6.16 22.33 9.69
N MET A 134 5.80 21.24 9.00
CA MET A 134 5.21 20.07 9.64
C MET A 134 6.16 19.42 10.66
N TYR A 135 7.45 19.32 10.32
CA TYR A 135 8.43 18.70 11.24
C TYR A 135 8.76 19.61 12.43
N ALA A 136 8.80 20.92 12.24
CA ALA A 136 8.88 21.88 13.34
C ALA A 136 7.67 21.76 14.28
N PHE A 137 6.46 21.67 13.72
CA PHE A 137 5.24 21.46 14.48
C PHE A 137 5.29 20.18 15.34
N ILE A 138 5.72 19.03 14.77
CA ILE A 138 5.86 17.77 15.50
C ILE A 138 6.85 17.94 16.67
N ARG A 139 8.01 18.52 16.42
CA ARG A 139 9.06 18.75 17.43
C ARG A 139 8.55 19.60 18.59
N GLU A 140 7.84 20.68 18.29
CA GLU A 140 7.40 21.67 19.28
C GLU A 140 6.17 21.20 20.07
N ASN A 141 5.31 20.37 19.46
CA ASN A 141 4.04 19.96 20.07
C ASN A 141 4.04 18.49 20.57
N LYS A 142 5.16 17.76 20.48
CA LYS A 142 5.19 16.34 20.82
C LYS A 142 4.69 16.00 22.23
N ALA A 143 4.82 16.90 23.19
CA ALA A 143 4.34 16.69 24.56
C ALA A 143 2.81 16.55 24.64
N SER A 144 2.06 17.17 23.72
CA SER A 144 0.59 17.17 23.69
C SER A 144 -0.02 15.91 23.10
N TYR A 145 0.78 15.04 22.50
CA TYR A 145 0.31 13.82 21.85
C TYR A 145 0.70 12.58 22.65
N ARG A 146 -0.23 11.64 22.71
CA ARG A 146 0.00 10.28 23.22
C ARG A 146 0.81 9.44 22.23
N ALA A 147 0.48 9.53 20.95
CA ALA A 147 1.12 8.77 19.88
C ALA A 147 1.17 9.54 18.56
N PHE A 148 2.23 9.29 17.79
CA PHE A 148 2.35 9.65 16.38
C PHE A 148 2.38 8.38 15.54
N ILE A 149 1.56 8.34 14.49
CA ILE A 149 1.35 7.14 13.66
C ILE A 149 1.69 7.48 12.21
N PRO A 150 2.98 7.54 11.84
CA PRO A 150 3.38 7.75 10.45
C PRO A 150 3.12 6.50 9.60
N LEU A 151 2.56 6.72 8.39
CA LEU A 151 2.33 5.67 7.40
C LEU A 151 3.29 5.82 6.23
N SER A 152 3.81 4.70 5.76
CA SER A 152 4.83 4.60 4.70
C SER A 152 6.20 5.16 5.13
N PHE A 153 7.19 5.07 4.23
CA PHE A 153 8.52 5.59 4.48
C PHE A 153 8.84 6.78 3.58
N PHE A 154 8.50 7.97 4.08
CA PHE A 154 8.76 9.27 3.47
C PHE A 154 9.46 10.20 4.48
N PRO A 155 9.80 11.45 4.14
CA PRO A 155 10.42 12.38 5.07
C PRO A 155 9.72 12.50 6.42
N HIS A 156 8.38 12.52 6.43
CA HIS A 156 7.61 12.60 7.68
C HIS A 156 7.90 11.43 8.64
N THR A 157 8.08 10.22 8.13
CA THR A 157 8.40 9.05 8.97
C THR A 157 9.77 9.20 9.64
N TYR A 158 10.78 9.63 8.86
CA TYR A 158 12.11 9.87 9.39
C TYR A 158 12.12 10.95 10.47
N TYR A 159 11.47 12.10 10.21
CA TYR A 159 11.46 13.21 11.17
C TYR A 159 10.58 12.94 12.39
N THR A 160 9.48 12.20 12.26
CA THR A 160 8.68 11.76 13.41
C THR A 160 9.49 10.84 14.32
N ALA A 161 10.17 9.85 13.77
CA ALA A 161 11.05 8.97 14.51
C ALA A 161 12.25 9.71 15.15
N LEU A 162 12.77 10.74 14.48
CA LEU A 162 13.87 11.56 15.01
C LEU A 162 13.43 12.42 16.21
N TYR A 163 12.21 12.99 16.18
CA TYR A 163 11.78 13.95 17.21
C TYR A 163 10.97 13.35 18.34
N ALA A 164 10.26 12.25 18.11
CA ALA A 164 9.42 11.58 19.09
C ALA A 164 9.47 10.04 18.95
N PRO A 165 10.68 9.42 19.00
CA PRO A 165 10.80 7.98 18.79
C PRO A 165 9.98 7.17 19.80
N GLU A 166 9.94 7.60 21.07
CA GLU A 166 9.23 6.95 22.18
C GLU A 166 7.69 6.99 22.03
N LYS A 167 7.17 7.84 21.16
CA LYS A 167 5.73 8.00 20.87
C LYS A 167 5.35 7.56 19.45
N THR A 168 6.30 7.02 18.69
CA THR A 168 6.08 6.68 17.28
C THR A 168 5.66 5.22 17.11
N ILE A 169 4.45 5.02 16.53
CA ILE A 169 3.96 3.73 16.05
C ILE A 169 4.05 3.76 14.53
N LEU A 170 5.07 3.14 13.96
CA LEU A 170 5.31 3.15 12.52
C LEU A 170 4.45 2.10 11.80
N ILE A 171 3.69 2.49 10.77
CA ILE A 171 3.04 1.59 9.81
C ILE A 171 3.81 1.70 8.47
N PRO A 172 4.77 0.81 8.20
CA PRO A 172 5.80 1.07 7.19
C PRO A 172 5.34 0.92 5.75
N THR A 173 4.34 0.10 5.47
CA THR A 173 3.89 -0.26 4.11
C THR A 173 5.04 -0.63 3.16
N MET A 174 6.01 -1.39 3.69
CA MET A 174 7.26 -1.73 2.99
C MET A 174 7.05 -2.81 1.94
N HIS A 175 7.76 -2.66 0.83
CA HIS A 175 7.83 -3.68 -0.21
C HIS A 175 9.24 -3.76 -0.79
N ASN A 176 9.59 -4.90 -1.39
CA ASN A 176 10.95 -5.18 -1.88
C ASN A 176 11.29 -4.35 -3.13
N ASN A 177 11.51 -3.06 -2.94
CA ASN A 177 12.01 -2.15 -3.96
C ASN A 177 13.36 -1.52 -3.55
N GLY A 178 14.00 -0.83 -4.48
CA GLY A 178 15.31 -0.23 -4.22
C GLY A 178 15.33 0.81 -3.09
N SER A 179 14.21 1.48 -2.79
CA SER A 179 14.12 2.49 -1.73
C SER A 179 14.21 1.88 -0.34
N SER A 180 13.75 0.63 -0.19
CA SER A 180 13.75 -0.10 1.08
C SER A 180 15.13 -0.45 1.61
N PHE A 181 16.18 -0.27 0.80
CA PHE A 181 17.56 -0.58 1.20
C PHE A 181 18.37 0.65 1.62
N ARG A 182 17.75 1.80 1.86
CA ARG A 182 18.44 2.99 2.40
C ARG A 182 18.91 2.71 3.83
N SER A 183 20.11 3.19 4.21
CA SER A 183 20.69 2.97 5.53
C SER A 183 19.91 3.66 6.65
N ILE A 184 19.36 4.84 6.38
CA ILE A 184 18.52 5.60 7.33
C ILE A 184 17.27 4.83 7.78
N ILE A 185 16.78 3.86 6.98
CA ILE A 185 15.66 3.00 7.38
C ILE A 185 16.01 2.18 8.61
N THR A 186 17.25 1.67 8.70
CA THR A 186 17.69 0.85 9.83
C THR A 186 17.57 1.60 11.16
N SER A 187 18.02 2.88 11.22
CA SER A 187 17.91 3.70 12.43
C SER A 187 16.45 3.87 12.85
N VAL A 188 15.58 4.29 11.92
CA VAL A 188 14.16 4.49 12.21
C VAL A 188 13.49 3.23 12.75
N PHE A 189 13.71 2.09 12.11
CA PHE A 189 13.08 0.83 12.52
C PHE A 189 13.67 0.23 13.82
N SER A 190 14.81 0.74 14.28
CA SER A 190 15.40 0.34 15.54
C SER A 190 15.02 1.23 16.72
N GLU A 191 14.60 2.46 16.48
CA GLU A 191 14.45 3.50 17.50
C GLU A 191 12.99 3.86 17.82
N VAL A 192 12.03 3.58 16.93
CA VAL A 192 10.61 3.86 17.18
C VAL A 192 10.06 2.99 18.33
N ALA A 193 8.99 3.45 18.98
CA ALA A 193 8.38 2.70 20.09
C ALA A 193 7.74 1.38 19.61
N TYR A 194 7.11 1.38 18.43
CA TYR A 194 6.47 0.18 17.90
C TYR A 194 6.40 0.21 16.37
N ILE A 195 6.42 -0.98 15.75
CA ILE A 195 6.19 -1.16 14.31
C ILE A 195 4.96 -2.03 14.09
N GLY A 196 3.93 -1.46 13.47
CA GLY A 196 2.71 -2.17 13.05
C GLY A 196 2.79 -2.63 11.61
N PHE A 197 3.10 -3.88 11.38
CA PHE A 197 3.13 -4.46 10.03
C PHE A 197 1.72 -4.80 9.52
N ASN A 198 1.56 -4.85 8.22
CA ASN A 198 0.31 -5.23 7.58
C ASN A 198 0.14 -6.75 7.49
N ILE A 199 1.24 -7.48 7.25
CA ILE A 199 1.27 -8.93 7.04
C ILE A 199 2.66 -9.47 7.36
N GLU A 200 2.78 -10.77 7.65
CA GLU A 200 4.07 -11.39 8.01
C GLU A 200 5.12 -11.30 6.88
N ALA A 201 4.72 -11.37 5.61
CA ALA A 201 5.67 -11.21 4.50
C ALA A 201 6.35 -9.83 4.50
N GLU A 202 5.63 -8.77 4.91
CA GLU A 202 6.20 -7.43 5.12
C GLU A 202 7.15 -7.43 6.32
N GLN A 203 6.73 -8.00 7.44
CA GLN A 203 7.57 -8.14 8.64
C GLN A 203 8.87 -8.89 8.32
N LYS A 204 8.79 -10.06 7.70
CA LYS A 204 9.95 -10.87 7.30
C LYS A 204 10.88 -10.13 6.33
N LEU A 205 10.33 -9.31 5.43
CA LEU A 205 11.13 -8.46 4.55
C LEU A 205 11.94 -7.45 5.37
N VAL A 206 11.31 -6.74 6.29
CA VAL A 206 11.96 -5.74 7.13
C VAL A 206 13.00 -6.37 8.05
N GLU A 207 12.70 -7.47 8.72
CA GLU A 207 13.65 -8.24 9.53
C GLU A 207 14.91 -8.65 8.75
N ASN A 208 14.77 -8.96 7.46
CA ASN A 208 15.90 -9.32 6.60
C ASN A 208 16.70 -8.10 6.12
N ILE A 209 16.09 -6.93 6.08
CA ILE A 209 16.74 -5.67 5.65
C ILE A 209 17.42 -4.97 6.82
N VAL A 210 16.73 -4.88 7.97
CA VAL A 210 17.17 -4.14 9.15
C VAL A 210 18.06 -5.00 10.04
N GLY A 211 17.72 -6.28 10.22
CA GLY A 211 18.44 -7.17 11.13
C GLY A 211 18.08 -6.88 12.60
N LYS A 212 19.08 -6.95 13.50
CA LYS A 212 18.95 -6.58 14.91
C LYS A 212 19.67 -5.25 15.19
N PRO A 213 19.20 -4.43 16.13
CA PRO A 213 17.91 -4.51 16.83
C PRO A 213 16.77 -3.99 15.96
N LEU A 214 15.63 -4.66 16.01
CA LEU A 214 14.36 -4.15 15.49
C LEU A 214 13.52 -3.70 16.69
N ALA A 215 12.84 -2.57 16.61
CA ALA A 215 11.91 -2.10 17.64
C ALA A 215 10.83 -3.15 17.95
N ALA A 216 10.09 -3.00 19.05
CA ALA A 216 8.90 -3.82 19.35
C ALA A 216 7.94 -3.79 18.15
N HIS A 217 7.37 -4.93 17.77
CA HIS A 217 6.57 -5.00 16.56
C HIS A 217 5.54 -6.13 16.58
N GLY A 218 4.57 -6.02 15.67
CA GLY A 218 3.56 -7.05 15.44
C GLY A 218 2.68 -6.71 14.25
N ILE A 219 1.67 -7.54 13.99
CA ILE A 219 0.73 -7.33 12.89
C ILE A 219 -0.46 -6.50 13.39
N ILE A 220 -0.60 -5.28 12.86
CA ILE A 220 -1.77 -4.42 13.04
C ILE A 220 -2.72 -4.64 11.88
N SER A 221 -2.25 -4.41 10.64
CA SER A 221 -3.01 -4.51 9.39
C SER A 221 -4.11 -3.45 9.23
N VAL A 222 -5.08 -3.70 8.35
CA VAL A 222 -6.25 -2.85 8.08
C VAL A 222 -7.50 -3.74 7.92
N GLY A 223 -8.64 -3.27 8.38
CA GLY A 223 -9.90 -3.98 8.18
C GLY A 223 -10.46 -3.77 6.77
N ILE A 224 -11.30 -4.69 6.35
CA ILE A 224 -12.02 -4.60 5.07
C ILE A 224 -13.50 -4.34 5.36
N GLU A 225 -14.08 -3.40 4.62
CA GLU A 225 -15.48 -3.04 4.69
C GLU A 225 -16.16 -3.30 3.35
N LYS A 226 -17.39 -3.79 3.40
CA LYS A 226 -18.18 -3.97 2.21
C LYS A 226 -18.79 -2.65 1.75
N THR A 227 -18.49 -2.25 0.54
CA THR A 227 -19.14 -1.09 -0.11
C THR A 227 -20.36 -1.58 -0.89
N LYS A 228 -21.45 -0.84 -0.83
CA LYS A 228 -22.65 -1.14 -1.62
C LYS A 228 -22.34 -0.94 -3.11
N ALA A 229 -22.63 -1.96 -3.91
CA ALA A 229 -22.46 -1.89 -5.36
C ALA A 229 -23.46 -0.90 -5.99
N ALA A 230 -23.02 -0.22 -7.04
CA ALA A 230 -23.89 0.50 -7.94
C ALA A 230 -24.77 -0.45 -8.77
N ASP A 231 -25.79 0.10 -9.46
CA ASP A 231 -26.60 -0.67 -10.40
C ASP A 231 -25.72 -1.24 -11.53
N TRP A 232 -25.81 -2.56 -11.72
CA TRP A 232 -24.96 -3.25 -12.67
C TRP A 232 -25.28 -2.90 -14.13
N GLU A 233 -26.57 -2.87 -14.50
CA GLU A 233 -26.96 -2.63 -15.90
C GLU A 233 -26.56 -1.20 -16.35
N GLN A 234 -26.73 -0.22 -15.46
CA GLN A 234 -26.28 1.15 -15.73
C GLN A 234 -24.74 1.22 -15.84
N THR A 235 -24.03 0.57 -14.92
CA THR A 235 -22.56 0.53 -14.91
C THR A 235 -22.02 -0.16 -16.16
N LYS A 236 -22.62 -1.29 -16.55
CA LYS A 236 -22.25 -2.05 -17.73
C LYS A 236 -22.38 -1.23 -19.01
N VAL A 237 -23.51 -0.53 -19.19
CA VAL A 237 -23.75 0.34 -20.34
C VAL A 237 -22.78 1.52 -20.35
N LYS A 238 -22.61 2.20 -19.21
CA LYS A 238 -21.75 3.37 -19.07
C LYS A 238 -20.31 3.11 -19.51
N TYR A 239 -19.75 1.95 -19.18
CA TYR A 239 -18.37 1.59 -19.47
C TYR A 239 -18.22 0.59 -20.63
N ASN A 240 -19.32 0.25 -21.33
CA ASN A 240 -19.34 -0.74 -22.41
C ASN A 240 -18.67 -2.07 -22.02
N LEU A 241 -19.06 -2.61 -20.86
CA LEU A 241 -18.46 -3.81 -20.29
C LEU A 241 -18.97 -5.08 -20.97
N PRO A 242 -18.10 -6.08 -21.22
CA PRO A 242 -18.50 -7.37 -21.79
C PRO A 242 -19.13 -8.29 -20.74
N GLU A 243 -19.77 -9.37 -21.19
CA GLU A 243 -20.33 -10.41 -20.30
C GLU A 243 -19.22 -11.15 -19.53
N ASP A 244 -18.18 -11.57 -20.23
CA ASP A 244 -17.09 -12.34 -19.68
C ASP A 244 -15.79 -11.54 -19.69
N TYR A 245 -15.22 -11.25 -18.53
CA TYR A 245 -13.97 -10.50 -18.46
C TYR A 245 -13.05 -10.91 -17.31
N LEU A 246 -11.75 -10.74 -17.59
CA LEU A 246 -10.67 -10.69 -16.62
C LEU A 246 -10.53 -9.24 -16.19
N LEU A 247 -10.66 -8.96 -14.91
CA LEU A 247 -10.63 -7.61 -14.35
C LEU A 247 -9.29 -7.29 -13.68
N TYR A 248 -8.72 -6.15 -14.00
CA TYR A 248 -7.69 -5.48 -13.23
C TYR A 248 -8.23 -4.18 -12.63
N VAL A 249 -7.96 -3.94 -11.36
CA VAL A 249 -8.29 -2.68 -10.68
C VAL A 249 -7.03 -2.08 -10.06
N GLY A 250 -6.74 -0.84 -10.40
CA GLY A 250 -5.60 -0.11 -9.86
C GLY A 250 -5.00 0.86 -10.87
N ARG A 251 -3.89 1.49 -10.48
CA ARG A 251 -3.17 2.42 -11.33
C ARG A 251 -2.62 1.72 -12.58
N ILE A 252 -2.94 2.26 -13.76
CA ILE A 252 -2.53 1.70 -15.05
C ILE A 252 -1.17 2.28 -15.44
N ASP A 253 -0.11 1.63 -15.01
CA ASP A 253 1.29 1.93 -15.34
C ASP A 253 2.10 0.63 -15.51
N ALA A 254 3.29 0.74 -16.09
CA ALA A 254 4.14 -0.41 -16.38
C ALA A 254 4.57 -1.21 -15.12
N ILE A 255 4.67 -0.55 -13.95
CA ILE A 255 5.09 -1.18 -12.70
C ILE A 255 3.95 -2.05 -12.14
N LYS A 256 2.73 -1.51 -12.11
CA LYS A 256 1.55 -2.18 -11.57
C LYS A 256 0.99 -3.23 -12.52
N LEU A 257 0.89 -2.91 -13.82
CA LEU A 257 0.42 -3.86 -14.84
C LEU A 257 1.43 -5.00 -15.09
N ASN A 258 2.72 -4.73 -14.88
CA ASN A 258 3.77 -5.70 -15.21
C ASN A 258 3.53 -6.28 -16.64
N ASN A 259 3.48 -7.59 -16.79
CA ASN A 259 3.32 -8.26 -18.09
C ASN A 259 1.87 -8.74 -18.37
N ILE A 260 0.84 -8.20 -17.67
CA ILE A 260 -0.50 -8.77 -17.75
C ILE A 260 -1.11 -8.68 -19.16
N VAL A 261 -0.90 -7.55 -19.86
CA VAL A 261 -1.40 -7.35 -21.22
C VAL A 261 -0.79 -8.38 -22.17
N GLU A 262 0.54 -8.56 -22.14
CA GLU A 262 1.23 -9.55 -22.95
C GLU A 262 0.77 -10.99 -22.66
N TYR A 263 0.60 -11.32 -21.35
CA TYR A 263 0.14 -12.63 -20.91
C TYR A 263 -1.27 -12.91 -21.34
N PHE A 264 -2.16 -11.92 -21.25
CA PHE A 264 -3.54 -12.03 -21.69
C PHE A 264 -3.64 -12.20 -23.21
N LEU A 265 -2.92 -11.42 -24.01
CA LEU A 265 -2.90 -11.57 -25.46
C LEU A 265 -2.30 -12.94 -25.87
N SER A 266 -1.31 -13.43 -25.15
CA SER A 266 -0.79 -14.80 -25.35
C SER A 266 -1.84 -15.88 -24.99
N TYR A 267 -2.67 -15.60 -23.96
CA TYR A 267 -3.80 -16.45 -23.60
C TYR A 267 -4.83 -16.53 -24.73
N LYS A 268 -5.26 -15.41 -25.28
CA LYS A 268 -6.21 -15.32 -26.40
C LYS A 268 -5.72 -16.06 -27.66
N LYS A 269 -4.42 -15.94 -27.98
CA LYS A 269 -3.80 -16.67 -29.09
C LYS A 269 -3.83 -18.19 -28.91
N LYS A 270 -3.71 -18.67 -27.67
CA LYS A 270 -3.71 -20.09 -27.35
C LYS A 270 -5.10 -20.69 -27.25
N TYR A 271 -6.03 -19.97 -26.64
CA TYR A 271 -7.40 -20.38 -26.37
C TYR A 271 -8.35 -19.53 -27.21
N VAL A 272 -8.45 -19.85 -28.51
CA VAL A 272 -9.14 -19.03 -29.51
C VAL A 272 -10.66 -18.92 -29.28
N ASP A 273 -11.24 -19.90 -28.59
CA ASP A 273 -12.67 -19.94 -28.28
C ASP A 273 -13.02 -19.14 -27.00
N SER A 274 -12.02 -18.65 -26.28
CA SER A 274 -12.26 -17.84 -25.08
C SER A 274 -12.91 -16.50 -25.42
N ARG A 275 -14.05 -16.20 -24.79
CA ARG A 275 -14.77 -14.93 -24.91
C ARG A 275 -14.27 -13.85 -23.97
N LEU A 276 -13.33 -14.18 -23.05
CA LEU A 276 -12.81 -13.23 -22.10
C LEU A 276 -12.24 -11.98 -22.78
N LYS A 277 -12.60 -10.81 -22.24
CA LYS A 277 -11.89 -9.54 -22.49
C LYS A 277 -11.13 -9.12 -21.25
N LEU A 278 -10.10 -8.31 -21.40
CA LEU A 278 -9.37 -7.70 -20.30
C LEU A 278 -9.93 -6.31 -20.03
N VAL A 279 -10.51 -6.11 -18.86
CA VAL A 279 -11.03 -4.82 -18.41
C VAL A 279 -10.03 -4.23 -17.40
N LEU A 280 -9.56 -3.02 -17.66
CA LEU A 280 -8.58 -2.29 -16.87
C LEU A 280 -9.27 -1.05 -16.26
N VAL A 281 -9.47 -1.08 -14.94
CA VAL A 281 -10.12 -0.02 -14.16
C VAL A 281 -9.08 0.79 -13.40
N GLY A 282 -9.04 2.10 -13.61
CA GLY A 282 -8.21 3.04 -12.88
C GLY A 282 -7.57 4.12 -13.73
N GLY A 283 -6.89 5.05 -13.07
CA GLY A 283 -6.20 6.14 -13.76
C GLY A 283 -5.04 5.64 -14.64
N ILE A 284 -4.92 6.21 -15.83
CA ILE A 284 -3.90 5.85 -16.83
C ILE A 284 -2.68 6.76 -16.66
N PHE A 285 -1.53 6.18 -16.30
CA PHE A 285 -0.26 6.88 -16.06
C PHE A 285 0.88 6.40 -16.98
N GLY A 286 0.53 5.65 -18.02
CA GLY A 286 1.50 5.08 -18.96
C GLY A 286 0.93 4.90 -20.36
N LYS A 287 1.67 4.17 -21.21
CA LYS A 287 1.20 3.82 -22.56
C LYS A 287 0.11 2.77 -22.50
N THR A 288 -0.95 2.95 -23.27
CA THR A 288 -2.03 1.98 -23.48
C THR A 288 -1.73 1.09 -24.69
N VAL A 289 -2.33 -0.10 -24.70
CA VAL A 289 -2.31 -1.01 -25.84
C VAL A 289 -3.73 -1.06 -26.43
N GLU A 290 -3.90 -0.59 -27.63
CA GLU A 290 -5.18 -0.69 -28.37
C GLU A 290 -5.36 -2.11 -28.89
N HIS A 291 -6.43 -2.77 -28.46
CA HIS A 291 -6.79 -4.13 -28.90
C HIS A 291 -8.30 -4.35 -28.67
N PRO A 292 -9.04 -5.06 -29.57
CA PRO A 292 -10.49 -5.28 -29.44
C PRO A 292 -10.88 -6.06 -28.18
N ASP A 293 -9.97 -6.80 -27.60
CA ASP A 293 -10.18 -7.54 -26.36
C ASP A 293 -9.67 -6.81 -25.09
N ILE A 294 -9.29 -5.54 -25.17
CA ILE A 294 -8.83 -4.74 -24.03
C ILE A 294 -9.70 -3.49 -23.89
N ILE A 295 -10.24 -3.28 -22.70
CA ILE A 295 -11.11 -2.16 -22.39
C ILE A 295 -10.50 -1.37 -21.22
N TYR A 296 -10.44 -0.06 -21.37
CA TYR A 296 -10.00 0.88 -20.33
C TYR A 296 -11.20 1.72 -19.90
N THR A 297 -11.60 1.63 -18.63
CA THR A 297 -12.71 2.43 -18.11
C THR A 297 -12.28 3.83 -17.67
N GLY A 298 -10.98 4.02 -17.41
CA GLY A 298 -10.50 5.15 -16.63
C GLY A 298 -10.85 4.98 -15.16
N PHE A 299 -10.89 6.10 -14.44
CA PHE A 299 -11.27 6.13 -13.04
C PHE A 299 -12.79 5.90 -12.90
N VAL A 300 -13.18 5.09 -11.93
CA VAL A 300 -14.59 4.82 -11.57
C VAL A 300 -14.77 5.11 -10.08
N ASP A 301 -15.99 5.41 -9.64
CA ASP A 301 -16.27 5.55 -8.21
C ASP A 301 -16.28 4.19 -7.47
N ASP A 302 -16.28 4.24 -6.13
CA ASP A 302 -16.16 3.02 -5.33
C ASP A 302 -17.38 2.08 -5.50
N ALA A 303 -18.59 2.59 -5.67
CA ALA A 303 -19.80 1.79 -5.86
C ALA A 303 -19.79 1.10 -7.24
N GLU A 304 -19.39 1.83 -8.29
CA GLU A 304 -19.20 1.28 -9.63
C GLU A 304 -18.06 0.25 -9.68
N LYS A 305 -16.94 0.53 -8.98
CA LYS A 305 -15.82 -0.42 -8.82
C LYS A 305 -16.33 -1.76 -8.28
N VAL A 306 -17.12 -1.73 -7.22
CA VAL A 306 -17.70 -2.95 -6.63
C VAL A 306 -18.64 -3.65 -7.58
N ALA A 307 -19.51 -2.93 -8.31
CA ALA A 307 -20.38 -3.52 -9.34
C ALA A 307 -19.57 -4.24 -10.42
N ILE A 308 -18.47 -3.64 -10.89
CA ILE A 308 -17.57 -4.23 -11.88
C ILE A 308 -16.82 -5.46 -11.29
N GLN A 309 -16.39 -5.41 -10.02
CA GLN A 309 -15.75 -6.55 -9.36
C GLN A 309 -16.69 -7.74 -9.20
N LEU A 310 -17.92 -7.50 -8.77
CA LEU A 310 -18.93 -8.55 -8.55
C LEU A 310 -19.31 -9.29 -9.83
N ASN A 311 -19.25 -8.64 -10.98
CA ASN A 311 -19.60 -9.22 -12.27
C ASN A 311 -18.39 -9.74 -13.06
N ALA A 312 -17.17 -9.52 -12.58
CA ALA A 312 -15.96 -10.09 -13.19
C ALA A 312 -15.95 -11.62 -13.09
N LYS A 313 -15.53 -12.30 -14.15
CA LYS A 313 -15.35 -13.75 -14.14
C LYS A 313 -14.14 -14.16 -13.31
N VAL A 314 -13.03 -13.46 -13.48
CA VAL A 314 -11.80 -13.59 -12.69
C VAL A 314 -11.20 -12.21 -12.49
N ILE A 315 -10.63 -11.95 -11.31
CA ILE A 315 -9.88 -10.71 -11.03
C ILE A 315 -8.39 -11.03 -11.02
N VAL A 316 -7.55 -10.09 -11.47
CA VAL A 316 -6.10 -10.29 -11.53
C VAL A 316 -5.33 -9.18 -10.82
N ASN A 317 -4.32 -9.54 -10.01
CA ASN A 317 -3.32 -8.60 -9.53
C ASN A 317 -1.92 -9.02 -10.02
N PRO A 318 -1.39 -8.38 -11.07
CA PRO A 318 -0.08 -8.71 -11.64
C PRO A 318 1.09 -8.04 -10.95
N SER A 319 0.86 -7.23 -9.91
CA SER A 319 1.86 -6.43 -9.21
C SER A 319 2.98 -7.31 -8.61
N ARG A 320 4.21 -6.82 -8.68
CA ARG A 320 5.37 -7.41 -7.98
C ARG A 320 5.61 -6.81 -6.60
N TYR A 321 4.98 -5.68 -6.32
CA TYR A 321 5.26 -4.85 -5.15
C TYR A 321 3.97 -4.50 -4.44
N GLU A 322 3.65 -5.24 -3.40
CA GLU A 322 2.54 -4.98 -2.48
C GLU A 322 3.03 -5.09 -1.04
N SER A 323 2.46 -4.26 -0.16
CA SER A 323 2.65 -4.35 1.29
C SER A 323 1.49 -5.04 1.99
N LEU A 324 0.29 -5.01 1.39
CA LEU A 324 -0.90 -5.74 1.86
C LEU A 324 -1.79 -6.20 0.69
N SER A 325 -2.05 -5.34 -0.30
CA SER A 325 -3.00 -5.55 -1.39
C SER A 325 -4.48 -5.49 -0.97
N LEU A 326 -4.97 -4.28 -0.74
CA LEU A 326 -6.39 -4.04 -0.43
C LEU A 326 -7.31 -4.66 -1.47
N ILE A 327 -7.01 -4.52 -2.76
CA ILE A 327 -7.82 -5.09 -3.84
C ILE A 327 -7.95 -6.62 -3.74
N LEU A 328 -6.94 -7.33 -3.25
CA LEU A 328 -7.03 -8.77 -3.02
C LEU A 328 -8.01 -9.08 -1.89
N LEU A 329 -7.91 -8.37 -0.79
CA LEU A 329 -8.78 -8.56 0.37
C LEU A 329 -10.23 -8.13 0.07
N GLU A 330 -10.43 -7.02 -0.62
CA GLU A 330 -11.76 -6.59 -1.11
C GLU A 330 -12.37 -7.67 -2.04
N THR A 331 -11.60 -8.18 -2.99
CA THR A 331 -12.03 -9.27 -3.89
C THR A 331 -12.43 -10.52 -3.13
N MET A 332 -11.63 -10.92 -2.13
CA MET A 332 -11.93 -12.07 -1.27
C MET A 332 -13.18 -11.84 -0.41
N SER A 333 -13.37 -10.63 0.12
CA SER A 333 -14.56 -10.29 0.93
C SER A 333 -15.85 -10.38 0.11
N GLU A 334 -15.79 -10.03 -1.16
CA GLU A 334 -16.90 -10.17 -2.12
C GLU A 334 -17.08 -11.61 -2.63
N GLY A 335 -16.15 -12.50 -2.28
CA GLY A 335 -16.22 -13.92 -2.67
C GLY A 335 -15.93 -14.14 -4.15
N LYS A 336 -15.06 -13.33 -4.74
CA LYS A 336 -14.65 -13.47 -6.15
C LYS A 336 -13.30 -14.17 -6.27
N ALA A 337 -13.16 -14.99 -7.30
CA ALA A 337 -11.91 -15.67 -7.61
C ALA A 337 -10.86 -14.70 -8.13
N MET A 338 -9.62 -14.84 -7.64
CA MET A 338 -8.51 -13.98 -8.04
C MET A 338 -7.28 -14.78 -8.47
N LEU A 339 -6.55 -14.26 -9.48
CA LEU A 339 -5.29 -14.78 -9.97
C LEU A 339 -4.19 -13.74 -9.77
N VAL A 340 -3.17 -14.04 -8.97
CA VAL A 340 -2.18 -13.02 -8.55
C VAL A 340 -0.75 -13.42 -8.94
N ASN A 341 0.16 -12.43 -8.95
CA ASN A 341 1.57 -12.66 -9.25
C ASN A 341 2.30 -13.29 -8.05
N GLY A 342 2.65 -14.56 -8.14
CA GLY A 342 3.36 -15.31 -7.08
C GLY A 342 4.81 -14.88 -6.83
N ARG A 343 5.37 -13.99 -7.65
CA ARG A 343 6.67 -13.37 -7.37
C ARG A 343 6.58 -12.24 -6.32
N CYS A 344 5.38 -11.81 -5.97
CA CYS A 344 5.12 -10.96 -4.82
C CYS A 344 4.84 -11.84 -3.59
N ASN A 345 5.73 -11.79 -2.59
CA ASN A 345 5.61 -12.63 -1.38
C ASN A 345 4.31 -12.35 -0.61
N VAL A 346 3.87 -11.09 -0.56
CA VAL A 346 2.62 -10.68 0.09
C VAL A 346 1.41 -11.35 -0.57
N LEU A 347 1.31 -11.27 -1.90
CA LEU A 347 0.20 -11.90 -2.63
C LEU A 347 0.22 -13.42 -2.48
N ARG A 348 1.41 -14.03 -2.49
CA ARG A 348 1.56 -15.48 -2.28
C ARG A 348 1.18 -15.89 -0.87
N GLU A 349 1.58 -15.14 0.15
CA GLU A 349 1.19 -15.41 1.54
C GLU A 349 -0.33 -15.38 1.72
N HIS A 350 -1.02 -14.41 1.14
CA HIS A 350 -2.49 -14.39 1.16
C HIS A 350 -3.10 -15.64 0.51
N CYS A 351 -2.57 -16.09 -0.64
CA CYS A 351 -3.05 -17.32 -1.27
C CYS A 351 -2.87 -18.54 -0.35
N GLU A 352 -1.71 -18.68 0.28
CA GLU A 352 -1.37 -19.80 1.12
C GLU A 352 -2.19 -19.78 2.43
N LYS A 353 -2.26 -18.65 3.12
CA LYS A 353 -3.01 -18.49 4.38
C LYS A 353 -4.53 -18.58 4.22
N SER A 354 -5.06 -18.20 3.07
CA SER A 354 -6.50 -18.33 2.76
C SER A 354 -6.90 -19.71 2.25
N ASN A 355 -6.02 -20.71 2.35
CA ASN A 355 -6.24 -22.04 1.78
C ASN A 355 -6.60 -21.96 0.29
N TYR A 356 -5.85 -21.15 -0.47
CA TYR A 356 -6.02 -20.89 -1.89
C TYR A 356 -7.38 -20.30 -2.29
N ALA A 357 -7.86 -19.33 -1.52
CA ALA A 357 -8.97 -18.47 -1.93
C ALA A 357 -8.61 -17.59 -3.17
N ALA A 358 -7.32 -17.40 -3.41
CA ALA A 358 -6.76 -16.88 -4.66
C ALA A 358 -5.66 -17.82 -5.15
N LEU A 359 -5.46 -17.89 -6.47
CA LEU A 359 -4.36 -18.65 -7.06
C LEU A 359 -3.23 -17.69 -7.44
N TYR A 360 -1.97 -18.12 -7.31
CA TYR A 360 -0.84 -17.37 -7.83
C TYR A 360 -0.22 -18.03 -9.04
N TYR A 361 0.33 -17.22 -9.96
CA TYR A 361 1.11 -17.68 -11.11
C TYR A 361 2.57 -17.23 -11.04
N MET A 362 3.49 -18.05 -11.54
CA MET A 362 4.93 -17.79 -11.51
C MET A 362 5.48 -17.28 -12.84
N ASN A 363 4.81 -17.58 -13.95
CA ASN A 363 5.23 -17.24 -15.31
C ASN A 363 4.03 -17.25 -16.27
N ARG A 364 4.28 -16.85 -17.53
CA ARG A 364 3.26 -16.78 -18.59
C ARG A 364 2.51 -18.10 -18.82
N ARG A 365 3.21 -19.24 -18.86
CA ARG A 365 2.56 -20.55 -19.08
C ARG A 365 1.64 -20.92 -17.92
N ASP A 366 2.10 -20.71 -16.72
CA ASP A 366 1.33 -20.95 -15.49
C ASP A 366 0.10 -20.03 -15.40
N PHE A 367 0.28 -18.72 -15.75
CA PHE A 367 -0.83 -17.78 -15.87
C PHE A 367 -1.92 -18.28 -16.83
N MET A 368 -1.53 -18.62 -18.06
CA MET A 368 -2.48 -19.07 -19.07
C MET A 368 -3.24 -20.34 -18.66
N ARG A 369 -2.54 -21.30 -18.04
CA ARG A 369 -3.16 -22.55 -17.58
C ARG A 369 -4.16 -22.30 -16.46
N LYS A 370 -3.78 -21.49 -15.46
CA LYS A 370 -4.63 -21.18 -14.30
C LYS A 370 -5.81 -20.29 -14.68
N LEU A 371 -5.60 -19.31 -15.58
CA LEU A 371 -6.69 -18.49 -16.10
C LEU A 371 -7.72 -19.36 -16.85
N HIS A 372 -7.27 -20.27 -17.70
CA HIS A 372 -8.15 -21.19 -18.41
C HIS A 372 -8.96 -22.09 -17.47
N HIS A 373 -8.33 -22.58 -16.41
CA HIS A 373 -9.02 -23.38 -15.40
C HIS A 373 -10.06 -22.55 -14.64
N LEU A 374 -9.72 -21.32 -14.25
CA LEU A 374 -10.67 -20.41 -13.61
C LEU A 374 -11.80 -19.97 -14.53
N GLU A 375 -11.53 -19.71 -15.81
CA GLU A 375 -12.57 -19.35 -16.80
C GLU A 375 -13.64 -20.44 -16.92
N ASN A 376 -13.22 -21.72 -16.96
CA ASN A 376 -14.08 -22.85 -17.30
C ASN A 376 -14.64 -23.61 -16.08
N SER A 377 -14.28 -23.23 -14.85
CA SER A 377 -14.77 -23.91 -13.64
C SER A 377 -15.47 -22.93 -12.70
N GLU A 378 -16.79 -22.88 -12.79
CA GLU A 378 -17.62 -22.08 -11.88
C GLU A 378 -17.53 -22.61 -10.44
N THR A 379 -17.59 -23.94 -10.28
CA THR A 379 -17.45 -24.59 -8.96
C THR A 379 -16.16 -24.18 -8.25
N LEU A 380 -15.03 -24.15 -8.99
CA LEU A 380 -13.77 -23.71 -8.42
C LEU A 380 -13.84 -22.23 -7.96
N ARG A 381 -14.41 -21.36 -8.80
CA ARG A 381 -14.54 -19.93 -8.45
C ARG A 381 -15.43 -19.74 -7.20
N GLN A 382 -16.52 -20.49 -7.07
CA GLN A 382 -17.41 -20.47 -5.90
C GLN A 382 -16.68 -20.93 -4.63
N GLN A 383 -16.00 -22.06 -4.68
CA GLN A 383 -15.20 -22.57 -3.55
C GLN A 383 -14.11 -21.60 -3.11
N MET A 384 -13.42 -20.97 -4.07
CA MET A 384 -12.44 -19.91 -3.78
C MET A 384 -13.10 -18.71 -3.11
N GLY A 385 -14.29 -18.31 -3.58
CA GLY A 385 -15.04 -17.20 -3.02
C GLY A 385 -15.45 -17.43 -1.57
N GLU A 386 -15.93 -18.62 -1.22
CA GLU A 386 -16.29 -18.99 0.15
C GLU A 386 -15.09 -18.93 1.10
N LYS A 387 -13.97 -19.53 0.68
CA LYS A 387 -12.70 -19.46 1.44
C LYS A 387 -12.23 -18.02 1.63
N GLY A 388 -12.39 -17.17 0.60
CA GLY A 388 -12.02 -15.76 0.64
C GLY A 388 -12.80 -14.97 1.67
N ARG A 389 -14.13 -15.11 1.68
CA ARG A 389 -15.01 -14.47 2.67
C ARG A 389 -14.62 -14.86 4.10
N HIS A 390 -14.44 -16.16 4.34
CA HIS A 390 -14.04 -16.66 5.65
C HIS A 390 -12.68 -16.10 6.10
N TYR A 391 -11.67 -16.14 5.23
CA TYR A 391 -10.36 -15.62 5.53
C TYR A 391 -10.35 -14.13 5.90
N VAL A 392 -11.10 -13.30 5.15
CA VAL A 392 -11.19 -11.87 5.43
C VAL A 392 -11.97 -11.60 6.70
N GLN A 393 -13.08 -12.29 6.92
CA GLN A 393 -13.89 -12.13 8.12
C GLN A 393 -13.11 -12.47 9.40
N GLU A 394 -12.26 -13.49 9.37
CA GLU A 394 -11.48 -13.91 10.54
C GLU A 394 -10.26 -13.02 10.80
N ASN A 395 -9.61 -12.50 9.74
CA ASN A 395 -8.29 -11.89 9.87
C ASN A 395 -8.27 -10.37 9.64
N TYR A 396 -9.31 -9.81 8.99
CA TYR A 396 -9.35 -8.41 8.51
C TYR A 396 -10.66 -7.70 8.90
N ASN A 397 -11.29 -8.07 10.02
CA ASN A 397 -12.43 -7.32 10.55
C ASN A 397 -11.97 -6.10 11.35
N TRP A 398 -12.75 -5.04 11.29
CA TRP A 398 -12.40 -3.74 11.89
C TRP A 398 -12.33 -3.78 13.42
N GLU A 399 -13.17 -4.54 14.10
CA GLU A 399 -13.17 -4.64 15.56
C GLU A 399 -11.81 -5.14 16.07
N MET A 400 -11.32 -6.22 15.49
CA MET A 400 -10.02 -6.78 15.82
C MET A 400 -8.87 -5.81 15.49
N ILE A 401 -8.90 -5.15 14.32
CA ILE A 401 -7.84 -4.23 13.90
C ILE A 401 -7.78 -3.01 14.83
N ILE A 402 -8.92 -2.41 15.14
CA ILE A 402 -8.99 -1.28 16.08
C ILE A 402 -8.57 -1.72 17.48
N GLY A 403 -8.97 -2.91 17.93
CA GLY A 403 -8.51 -3.47 19.20
C GLY A 403 -6.97 -3.61 19.27
N ARG A 404 -6.33 -4.14 18.22
CA ARG A 404 -4.86 -4.20 18.14
C ARG A 404 -4.22 -2.81 18.21
N MET A 405 -4.76 -1.84 17.47
CA MET A 405 -4.22 -0.48 17.46
C MET A 405 -4.35 0.20 18.82
N LYS A 406 -5.51 0.07 19.48
CA LYS A 406 -5.74 0.59 20.84
C LYS A 406 -4.76 -0.03 21.85
N ASN A 407 -4.57 -1.33 21.81
CA ASN A 407 -3.60 -2.00 22.68
C ASN A 407 -2.17 -1.45 22.51
N VAL A 408 -1.74 -1.22 21.26
CA VAL A 408 -0.41 -0.65 20.99
C VAL A 408 -0.32 0.80 21.49
N ILE A 409 -1.33 1.63 21.29
CA ILE A 409 -1.35 3.02 21.80
C ILE A 409 -1.28 3.03 23.33
N GLN A 410 -1.98 2.11 24.00
CA GLN A 410 -1.97 2.01 25.46
C GLN A 410 -0.63 1.53 26.03
N MET A 411 0.15 0.74 25.28
CA MET A 411 1.50 0.29 25.70
C MET A 411 2.54 1.42 25.69
N LEU A 412 2.31 2.51 25.00
CA LEU A 412 3.22 3.65 25.03
C LEU A 412 3.20 4.30 26.42
N SER A 413 4.35 4.56 27.01
CA SER A 413 4.50 5.19 28.33
C SER A 413 4.28 6.70 28.30
#